data_414842b9b51f517c068f621f7b51565d
#
_entry.id   414842b9b51f517c068f621f7b51565d
#
_cell.length_a   1.000
_cell.length_b   1.000
_cell.length_c   1.000
_cell.angle_alpha   90.00
_cell.angle_beta   90.00
_cell.angle_gamma   90.00
#
_symmetry.space_group_name_H-M   'P 1'
#
loop_
_entity.id
_entity.type
_entity.pdbx_description
1 polymer ?
#
loop_
_entity_poly.entity_id
_entity_poly.type
_entity_poly.pdbx_seq_one_letter_code
_entity_poly.pdbx_strand_id
1 'polypeptide(L)'
;MRLRTRMSTTAAVGALLLLTGCGAADMTKQASPFANAQGARTVTLSVQSWVGAQANVAVAQYLLEHKLGYRVDTVQVDEVPAWDALSQGRVDALLEDWGHPEQEQRYVRDKKTIVNGGELGVTGHIGWYVPTYFAKQHPDVTDWKNLDKYASQLRTAESGGKGQLMDGSPSYVTNDKALVNNLDLNYQVVFAGSEAAQITQIKQFAKEEKPFLTYWYAPQWLFKKVPMTEVKLPAYKEGCDADPAKVACAYPHTPLQKYLNADFAESGGKAARFLKDFNWTTEDQNEVSLLIADQKLSPEEAAKKWVDGHESTWRAWLS
;
A
#
# COMPACT_ATOMS: atom_id res chain seq x y z
N MET A 1 13.66 -51.89 -41.63
CA MET A 1 13.11 -51.96 -42.99
C MET A 1 13.28 -50.55 -43.61
N ARG A 2 14.11 -50.52 -44.61
CA ARG A 2 14.58 -49.37 -45.40
C ARG A 2 13.48 -48.78 -46.26
N LEU A 3 13.54 -47.48 -46.54
CA LEU A 3 13.52 -46.79 -47.87
C LEU A 3 13.32 -45.30 -47.56
N ARG A 4 14.21 -44.36 -47.77
CA ARG A 4 14.87 -43.75 -48.93
C ARG A 4 13.88 -43.35 -50.04
N THR A 5 13.79 -42.03 -50.35
CA THR A 5 14.27 -41.30 -51.58
C THR A 5 13.27 -40.16 -51.83
N ARG A 6 13.47 -38.96 -52.39
CA ARG A 6 14.57 -38.26 -53.05
C ARG A 6 14.22 -36.79 -53.22
N MET A 7 15.24 -35.96 -53.33
CA MET A 7 15.27 -34.59 -53.82
C MET A 7 14.58 -34.37 -55.17
N SER A 8 14.07 -33.16 -55.39
CA SER A 8 14.23 -32.49 -56.71
C SER A 8 14.18 -30.97 -56.54
N THR A 9 15.26 -30.33 -56.91
CA THR A 9 15.50 -28.92 -57.18
C THR A 9 14.92 -28.52 -58.51
N THR A 10 14.33 -27.33 -58.65
CA THR A 10 14.27 -26.60 -59.91
C THR A 10 14.37 -25.10 -59.67
N ALA A 11 15.44 -24.53 -60.22
CA ALA A 11 15.67 -23.10 -60.34
C ALA A 11 15.05 -22.58 -61.63
N ALA A 12 14.51 -21.37 -61.63
CA ALA A 12 14.30 -20.58 -62.84
C ALA A 12 14.49 -19.09 -62.58
N VAL A 13 15.35 -18.53 -63.42
CA VAL A 13 15.85 -17.15 -63.51
C VAL A 13 14.93 -16.31 -64.39
N GLY A 14 14.88 -14.99 -64.12
CA GLY A 14 14.56 -13.95 -65.10
C GLY A 14 13.38 -13.08 -64.69
N ALA A 15 13.39 -11.78 -64.67
CA ALA A 15 13.96 -10.70 -65.42
C ALA A 15 13.67 -9.37 -64.73
N LEU A 16 14.61 -8.46 -64.80
CA LEU A 16 14.45 -7.03 -64.45
C LEU A 16 13.45 -6.34 -65.39
N LEU A 17 12.57 -5.50 -64.77
CA LEU A 17 12.01 -4.35 -65.48
C LEU A 17 11.95 -3.15 -64.52
N LEU A 18 12.77 -2.17 -64.84
CA LEU A 18 12.77 -0.84 -64.26
C LEU A 18 11.56 -0.05 -64.86
N LEU A 19 10.70 0.48 -63.97
CA LEU A 19 9.81 1.57 -64.35
C LEU A 19 9.80 2.61 -63.25
N THR A 20 10.41 3.74 -63.56
CA THR A 20 10.32 5.01 -62.83
C THR A 20 8.91 5.55 -62.89
N GLY A 21 8.33 5.86 -61.73
CA GLY A 21 7.04 6.57 -61.61
C GLY A 21 7.08 7.42 -60.34
N CYS A 22 7.35 8.72 -60.51
CA CYS A 22 7.12 9.73 -59.48
C CYS A 22 5.62 9.81 -59.14
N GLY A 23 5.28 9.63 -57.88
CA GLY A 23 3.96 9.90 -57.33
C GLY A 23 4.13 10.16 -55.85
N ALA A 24 4.36 11.43 -55.47
CA ALA A 24 4.29 11.88 -54.11
C ALA A 24 2.84 11.80 -53.63
N ALA A 25 2.49 10.74 -52.95
CA ALA A 25 1.28 10.70 -52.12
C ALA A 25 1.65 11.12 -50.71
N ASP A 26 1.29 12.33 -50.40
CA ASP A 26 1.32 12.96 -49.10
C ASP A 26 0.43 12.16 -48.12
N MET A 27 1.02 11.16 -47.48
CA MET A 27 0.35 10.53 -46.32
C MET A 27 0.57 11.44 -45.13
N THR A 28 -0.32 12.42 -44.96
CA THR A 28 -0.52 13.11 -43.69
C THR A 28 -0.76 12.06 -42.64
N LYS A 29 0.30 11.72 -41.91
CA LYS A 29 0.19 11.01 -40.63
C LYS A 29 -0.71 11.85 -39.74
N GLN A 30 -1.91 11.38 -39.52
CA GLN A 30 -2.78 11.87 -38.47
C GLN A 30 -2.02 11.71 -37.17
N ALA A 31 -1.39 12.78 -36.67
CA ALA A 31 -0.73 12.80 -35.41
C ALA A 31 -1.78 12.54 -34.32
N SER A 32 -1.62 11.45 -33.58
CA SER A 32 -2.36 11.24 -32.34
C SER A 32 -2.21 12.50 -31.47
N PRO A 33 -3.28 12.95 -30.77
CA PRO A 33 -3.23 14.14 -29.91
C PRO A 33 -2.21 14.07 -28.78
N PHE A 34 -1.53 12.96 -28.61
CA PHE A 34 -0.51 12.70 -27.58
C PHE A 34 0.95 12.82 -28.06
N ALA A 35 1.20 13.27 -29.28
CA ALA A 35 2.54 13.31 -29.89
C ALA A 35 3.29 14.64 -29.66
N ASN A 36 3.15 15.27 -28.49
CA ASN A 36 3.99 16.39 -28.04
C ASN A 36 4.55 16.19 -26.63
N ALA A 37 4.93 14.98 -26.26
CA ALA A 37 5.75 14.75 -25.09
C ALA A 37 7.17 14.39 -25.56
N GLN A 38 8.06 15.36 -25.58
CA GLN A 38 9.50 15.12 -25.44
C GLN A 38 9.65 14.13 -24.28
N GLY A 39 10.01 12.87 -24.61
CA GLY A 39 10.26 11.73 -23.71
C GLY A 39 9.64 11.86 -22.34
N ALA A 40 8.33 11.63 -22.21
CA ALA A 40 7.68 11.67 -20.89
C ALA A 40 8.37 10.65 -20.01
N ARG A 41 9.14 11.14 -19.01
CA ARG A 41 9.79 10.28 -18.02
C ARG A 41 8.71 9.47 -17.34
N THR A 42 8.90 8.15 -17.27
CA THR A 42 8.04 7.28 -16.48
C THR A 42 8.34 7.53 -15.00
N VAL A 43 7.29 7.67 -14.20
CA VAL A 43 7.37 7.73 -12.74
C VAL A 43 6.98 6.37 -12.22
N THR A 44 7.81 5.78 -11.36
CA THR A 44 7.55 4.47 -10.76
C THR A 44 7.22 4.61 -9.28
N LEU A 45 6.01 4.19 -8.89
CA LEU A 45 5.53 4.27 -7.50
C LEU A 45 5.54 2.89 -6.85
N SER A 46 5.99 2.82 -5.58
CA SER A 46 5.83 1.62 -4.77
C SER A 46 4.40 1.54 -4.22
N VAL A 47 3.83 0.33 -4.22
CA VAL A 47 2.50 0.04 -3.66
C VAL A 47 2.64 -1.02 -2.60
N GLN A 48 2.27 -0.72 -1.37
CA GLN A 48 2.16 -1.70 -0.29
C GLN A 48 0.82 -2.43 -0.36
N SER A 49 0.71 -3.54 0.34
CA SER A 49 -0.41 -4.48 0.19
C SER A 49 -1.71 -4.04 0.88
N TRP A 50 -1.69 -3.03 1.73
CA TRP A 50 -2.91 -2.51 2.40
C TRP A 50 -3.59 -1.41 1.59
N VAL A 51 -4.90 -1.27 1.81
CA VAL A 51 -5.75 -0.43 0.96
C VAL A 51 -5.47 1.07 1.09
N GLY A 52 -4.97 1.54 2.24
CA GLY A 52 -4.57 2.94 2.42
C GLY A 52 -3.46 3.33 1.43
N ALA A 53 -2.40 2.54 1.36
CA ALA A 53 -1.32 2.76 0.41
C ALA A 53 -1.80 2.65 -1.06
N GLN A 54 -2.68 1.69 -1.35
CA GLN A 54 -3.28 1.58 -2.69
C GLN A 54 -4.08 2.82 -3.06
N ALA A 55 -4.83 3.41 -2.10
CA ALA A 55 -5.60 4.63 -2.32
C ALA A 55 -4.69 5.83 -2.62
N ASN A 56 -3.59 6.00 -1.87
CA ASN A 56 -2.61 7.06 -2.13
C ASN A 56 -2.03 6.95 -3.54
N VAL A 57 -1.57 5.76 -3.89
CA VAL A 57 -0.94 5.52 -5.20
C VAL A 57 -1.96 5.68 -6.33
N ALA A 58 -3.19 5.20 -6.17
CA ALA A 58 -4.23 5.34 -7.18
C ALA A 58 -4.51 6.81 -7.53
N VAL A 59 -4.67 7.67 -6.52
CA VAL A 59 -4.92 9.11 -6.74
C VAL A 59 -3.69 9.80 -7.30
N ALA A 60 -2.49 9.50 -6.78
CA ALA A 60 -1.25 10.06 -7.30
C ALA A 60 -1.01 9.67 -8.75
N GLN A 61 -1.18 8.40 -9.09
CA GLN A 61 -1.09 7.89 -10.47
C GLN A 61 -2.07 8.60 -11.39
N TYR A 62 -3.36 8.65 -11.01
CA TYR A 62 -4.39 9.29 -11.81
C TYR A 62 -4.05 10.76 -12.13
N LEU A 63 -3.59 11.53 -11.13
CA LEU A 63 -3.23 12.94 -11.32
C LEU A 63 -1.96 13.10 -12.15
N LEU A 64 -0.95 12.27 -11.94
CA LEU A 64 0.27 12.26 -12.76
C LEU A 64 -0.04 11.98 -14.23
N GLU A 65 -0.89 11.01 -14.53
CA GLU A 65 -1.22 10.61 -15.89
C GLU A 65 -2.17 11.61 -16.56
N HIS A 66 -3.29 11.93 -15.91
CA HIS A 66 -4.38 12.69 -16.54
C HIS A 66 -4.26 14.21 -16.40
N LYS A 67 -3.50 14.72 -15.43
CA LYS A 67 -3.33 16.17 -15.22
C LYS A 67 -1.92 16.66 -15.54
N LEU A 68 -0.90 15.84 -15.33
CA LEU A 68 0.49 16.23 -15.55
C LEU A 68 1.12 15.58 -16.80
N GLY A 69 0.47 14.55 -17.39
CA GLY A 69 0.89 13.92 -18.66
C GLY A 69 2.10 13.01 -18.53
N TYR A 70 2.37 12.48 -17.34
CA TYR A 70 3.42 11.47 -17.13
C TYR A 70 2.91 10.08 -17.46
N ARG A 71 3.83 9.15 -17.70
CA ARG A 71 3.54 7.71 -17.61
C ARG A 71 3.84 7.27 -16.19
N VAL A 72 3.01 6.40 -15.64
CA VAL A 72 3.23 5.87 -14.29
C VAL A 72 3.25 4.35 -14.33
N ASP A 73 4.31 3.77 -13.76
CA ASP A 73 4.38 2.36 -13.46
C ASP A 73 4.24 2.16 -11.95
N THR A 74 3.63 1.06 -11.53
CA THR A 74 3.50 0.70 -10.12
C THR A 74 4.19 -0.62 -9.83
N VAL A 75 4.88 -0.70 -8.69
CA VAL A 75 5.56 -1.91 -8.23
C VAL A 75 5.04 -2.28 -6.86
N GLN A 76 4.39 -3.44 -6.77
CA GLN A 76 4.00 -3.96 -5.46
C GLN A 76 5.24 -4.47 -4.72
N VAL A 77 5.45 -3.94 -3.52
CA VAL A 77 6.62 -4.25 -2.70
C VAL A 77 6.28 -4.05 -1.22
N ASP A 78 6.79 -4.94 -0.37
CA ASP A 78 6.60 -4.83 1.07
C ASP A 78 7.39 -3.66 1.68
N GLU A 79 7.05 -3.28 2.91
CA GLU A 79 7.53 -2.07 3.59
C GLU A 79 9.06 -1.92 3.57
N VAL A 80 9.79 -2.86 4.17
CA VAL A 80 11.26 -2.76 4.28
C VAL A 80 11.96 -2.89 2.94
N PRO A 81 11.62 -3.85 2.04
CA PRO A 81 12.16 -3.90 0.69
C PRO A 81 11.89 -2.66 -0.18
N ALA A 82 10.81 -1.90 0.11
CA ALA A 82 10.52 -0.65 -0.60
C ALA A 82 11.64 0.39 -0.44
N TRP A 83 12.26 0.45 0.73
CA TRP A 83 13.37 1.35 0.98
C TRP A 83 14.61 1.02 0.14
N ASP A 84 14.93 -0.27 -0.03
CA ASP A 84 16.03 -0.69 -0.92
C ASP A 84 15.70 -0.36 -2.38
N ALA A 85 14.45 -0.62 -2.82
CA ALA A 85 14.01 -0.31 -4.18
C ALA A 85 14.09 1.20 -4.46
N LEU A 86 13.66 2.03 -3.50
CA LEU A 86 13.71 3.48 -3.57
C LEU A 86 15.16 4.00 -3.60
N SER A 87 16.02 3.46 -2.73
CA SER A 87 17.45 3.84 -2.68
C SER A 87 18.20 3.52 -3.98
N GLN A 88 17.79 2.46 -4.69
CA GLN A 88 18.39 2.02 -5.96
C GLN A 88 17.74 2.67 -7.19
N GLY A 89 16.75 3.56 -7.02
CA GLY A 89 16.02 4.18 -8.11
C GLY A 89 15.16 3.21 -8.93
N ARG A 90 14.82 2.03 -8.38
CA ARG A 90 13.86 1.09 -8.99
C ARG A 90 12.41 1.55 -8.83
N VAL A 91 12.15 2.35 -7.81
CA VAL A 91 10.94 3.14 -7.62
C VAL A 91 11.35 4.58 -7.32
N ASP A 92 10.52 5.53 -7.70
CA ASP A 92 10.78 6.97 -7.54
C ASP A 92 10.20 7.51 -6.23
N ALA A 93 9.09 6.91 -5.75
CA ALA A 93 8.45 7.34 -4.50
C ALA A 93 7.77 6.19 -3.74
N LEU A 94 7.78 6.34 -2.42
CA LEU A 94 7.00 5.63 -1.41
C LEU A 94 6.05 6.66 -0.77
N LEU A 95 4.74 6.45 -0.87
CA LEU A 95 3.76 7.48 -0.48
C LEU A 95 3.16 7.28 0.92
N GLU A 96 3.44 6.14 1.55
CA GLU A 96 2.94 5.88 2.91
C GLU A 96 3.94 5.03 3.69
N ASP A 97 4.61 5.66 4.63
CA ASP A 97 5.52 5.01 5.58
C ASP A 97 4.99 5.14 7.00
N TRP A 98 4.99 4.03 7.74
CA TRP A 98 4.46 3.91 9.09
C TRP A 98 5.53 4.06 10.19
N GLY A 99 6.70 4.58 9.82
CA GLY A 99 7.80 4.84 10.75
C GLY A 99 8.82 3.71 10.77
N HIS A 100 9.89 3.90 10.01
CA HIS A 100 11.02 2.98 9.91
C HIS A 100 12.33 3.69 10.28
N PRO A 101 12.59 3.98 11.55
CA PRO A 101 13.73 4.82 11.97
C PRO A 101 15.09 4.24 11.55
N GLU A 102 15.24 2.92 11.52
CA GLU A 102 16.47 2.28 11.04
C GLU A 102 16.70 2.51 9.54
N GLN A 103 15.63 2.43 8.74
CA GLN A 103 15.69 2.68 7.30
C GLN A 103 15.94 4.16 7.03
N GLU A 104 15.29 5.04 7.76
CA GLU A 104 15.52 6.50 7.68
C GLU A 104 16.98 6.83 8.03
N GLN A 105 17.52 6.29 9.12
CA GLN A 105 18.92 6.47 9.47
C GLN A 105 19.84 6.01 8.33
N ARG A 106 19.60 4.81 7.81
CA ARG A 106 20.46 4.18 6.79
C ARG A 106 20.42 4.91 5.45
N TYR A 107 19.21 5.25 4.95
CA TYR A 107 19.06 5.70 3.57
C TYR A 107 18.94 7.21 3.42
N VAL A 108 18.36 7.90 4.41
CA VAL A 108 18.20 9.37 4.38
C VAL A 108 19.41 10.06 4.96
N ARG A 109 19.87 9.60 6.15
CA ARG A 109 20.94 10.31 6.88
C ARG A 109 22.32 9.87 6.45
N ASP A 110 22.58 8.55 6.40
CA ASP A 110 23.92 8.01 6.11
C ASP A 110 24.21 7.96 4.61
N LYS A 111 23.40 7.25 3.82
CA LYS A 111 23.60 7.07 2.38
C LYS A 111 23.15 8.28 1.54
N LYS A 112 22.17 9.03 2.01
CA LYS A 112 21.56 10.17 1.31
C LYS A 112 21.02 9.85 -0.09
N THR A 113 20.58 8.59 -0.27
CA THR A 113 19.98 8.11 -1.52
C THR A 113 18.46 8.30 -1.55
N ILE A 114 17.87 8.64 -0.41
CA ILE A 114 16.46 8.92 -0.23
C ILE A 114 16.31 10.27 0.46
N VAL A 115 15.27 11.01 0.10
CA VAL A 115 14.87 12.24 0.79
C VAL A 115 13.47 12.07 1.36
N ASN A 116 13.23 12.69 2.51
CA ASN A 116 11.89 12.81 3.07
C ASN A 116 11.05 13.73 2.17
N GLY A 117 9.91 13.24 1.70
CA GLY A 117 8.96 13.92 0.82
C GLY A 117 7.89 14.71 1.57
N GLY A 118 7.97 14.75 2.91
CA GLY A 118 6.98 15.41 3.77
C GLY A 118 5.87 14.48 4.24
N GLU A 119 5.02 15.01 5.09
CA GLU A 119 3.87 14.29 5.64
C GLU A 119 2.81 14.04 4.57
N LEU A 120 2.13 12.89 4.68
CA LEU A 120 0.98 12.55 3.86
C LEU A 120 -0.29 13.35 4.25
N GLY A 121 -0.32 13.93 5.45
CA GLY A 121 -1.47 14.60 6.05
C GLY A 121 -2.35 13.67 6.89
N VAL A 122 -1.95 12.42 7.02
CA VAL A 122 -2.64 11.37 7.76
C VAL A 122 -1.81 10.93 8.95
N THR A 123 -2.43 10.78 10.12
CA THR A 123 -1.79 10.17 11.29
C THR A 123 -2.27 8.75 11.46
N GLY A 124 -1.33 7.82 11.39
CA GLY A 124 -1.57 6.40 11.62
C GLY A 124 -1.62 6.05 13.11
N HIS A 125 -2.50 5.12 13.47
CA HIS A 125 -2.55 4.51 14.79
C HIS A 125 -2.83 3.02 14.67
N ILE A 126 -1.94 2.22 15.19
CA ILE A 126 -2.07 0.76 15.25
C ILE A 126 -2.48 0.36 16.66
N GLY A 127 -3.34 -0.63 16.78
CA GLY A 127 -3.76 -1.15 18.07
C GLY A 127 -4.39 -2.53 17.98
N TRP A 128 -4.78 -3.06 19.13
CA TRP A 128 -5.58 -4.26 19.24
C TRP A 128 -7.02 -3.91 19.49
N TYR A 129 -7.92 -4.57 18.80
CA TYR A 129 -9.34 -4.24 18.83
C TYR A 129 -10.19 -5.48 19.07
N VAL A 130 -11.29 -5.28 19.80
CA VAL A 130 -12.37 -6.24 19.96
C VAL A 130 -13.67 -5.66 19.39
N PRO A 131 -14.65 -6.49 18.99
CA PRO A 131 -15.95 -5.97 18.57
C PRO A 131 -16.61 -5.14 19.69
N THR A 132 -17.21 -4.02 19.32
CA THR A 132 -17.87 -3.15 20.32
C THR A 132 -19.03 -3.83 21.04
N TYR A 133 -19.73 -4.80 20.39
CA TYR A 133 -20.75 -5.60 21.08
C TYR A 133 -20.15 -6.47 22.19
N PHE A 134 -18.97 -7.04 21.97
CA PHE A 134 -18.26 -7.84 22.99
C PHE A 134 -17.74 -6.96 24.13
N ALA A 135 -17.16 -5.80 23.81
CA ALA A 135 -16.72 -4.84 24.81
C ALA A 135 -17.88 -4.30 25.68
N LYS A 136 -19.07 -4.14 25.12
CA LYS A 136 -20.27 -3.75 25.89
C LYS A 136 -20.72 -4.82 26.88
N GLN A 137 -20.61 -6.09 26.52
CA GLN A 137 -20.96 -7.22 27.39
C GLN A 137 -19.87 -7.47 28.45
N HIS A 138 -18.62 -7.18 28.13
CA HIS A 138 -17.43 -7.44 28.93
C HIS A 138 -16.52 -6.19 28.93
N PRO A 139 -16.87 -5.11 29.64
CA PRO A 139 -16.14 -3.84 29.59
C PRO A 139 -14.65 -3.96 29.96
N ASP A 140 -14.29 -4.92 30.83
CA ASP A 140 -12.91 -5.14 31.25
C ASP A 140 -12.02 -5.81 30.19
N VAL A 141 -12.58 -6.36 29.10
CA VAL A 141 -11.81 -6.90 27.97
C VAL A 141 -10.99 -5.82 27.26
N THR A 142 -11.38 -4.56 27.42
CA THR A 142 -10.66 -3.41 26.84
C THR A 142 -9.39 -3.00 27.58
N ASP A 143 -8.99 -3.74 28.63
CA ASP A 143 -7.67 -3.62 29.26
C ASP A 143 -6.89 -4.92 29.06
N TRP A 144 -5.68 -4.83 28.49
CA TRP A 144 -4.82 -5.97 28.17
C TRP A 144 -4.61 -6.91 29.37
N LYS A 145 -4.59 -6.39 30.60
CA LYS A 145 -4.43 -7.17 31.84
C LYS A 145 -5.53 -8.20 32.05
N ASN A 146 -6.66 -8.02 31.42
CA ASN A 146 -7.81 -8.90 31.56
C ASN A 146 -8.00 -9.85 30.39
N LEU A 147 -7.21 -9.72 29.31
CA LEU A 147 -7.38 -10.52 28.10
C LEU A 147 -7.37 -12.03 28.37
N ASP A 148 -6.54 -12.51 29.26
CA ASP A 148 -6.44 -13.94 29.57
C ASP A 148 -7.72 -14.55 30.13
N LYS A 149 -8.59 -13.76 30.77
CA LYS A 149 -9.94 -14.20 31.18
C LYS A 149 -10.79 -14.62 29.98
N TYR A 150 -10.51 -14.07 28.81
CA TYR A 150 -11.28 -14.26 27.59
C TYR A 150 -10.58 -15.15 26.56
N ALA A 151 -9.38 -15.64 26.84
CA ALA A 151 -8.60 -16.45 25.92
C ALA A 151 -9.39 -17.66 25.39
N SER A 152 -10.19 -18.33 26.25
CA SER A 152 -11.03 -19.47 25.84
C SER A 152 -12.17 -19.09 24.90
N GLN A 153 -12.72 -17.88 25.00
CA GLN A 153 -13.79 -17.36 24.13
C GLN A 153 -13.24 -16.84 22.80
N LEU A 154 -11.97 -16.39 22.79
CA LEU A 154 -11.28 -15.81 21.65
C LEU A 154 -10.40 -16.81 20.90
N ARG A 155 -10.45 -18.10 21.27
CA ARG A 155 -9.67 -19.15 20.60
C ARG A 155 -10.30 -19.56 19.28
N THR A 156 -9.45 -20.00 18.36
CA THR A 156 -9.85 -20.65 17.11
C THR A 156 -9.12 -21.99 16.95
N ALA A 157 -9.37 -22.71 15.85
CA ALA A 157 -8.62 -23.92 15.54
C ALA A 157 -7.14 -23.64 15.30
N GLU A 158 -6.81 -22.49 14.72
CA GLU A 158 -5.44 -22.08 14.39
C GLU A 158 -4.62 -21.61 15.60
N SER A 159 -5.28 -21.19 16.68
CA SER A 159 -4.57 -20.66 17.87
C SER A 159 -4.09 -21.74 18.85
N GLY A 160 -4.27 -23.03 18.53
CA GLY A 160 -3.67 -24.13 19.31
C GLY A 160 -4.14 -24.22 20.77
N GLY A 161 -5.38 -23.80 21.06
CA GLY A 161 -5.94 -23.80 22.42
C GLY A 161 -5.74 -22.51 23.21
N LYS A 162 -4.91 -21.58 22.72
CA LYS A 162 -4.77 -20.22 23.24
C LYS A 162 -5.82 -19.28 22.67
N GLY A 163 -6.00 -18.09 23.22
CA GLY A 163 -6.72 -17.01 22.56
C GLY A 163 -6.05 -16.65 21.23
N GLN A 164 -6.83 -16.27 20.23
CA GLN A 164 -6.28 -15.77 18.96
C GLN A 164 -6.14 -14.25 19.00
N LEU A 165 -4.96 -13.75 18.65
CA LEU A 165 -4.79 -12.41 18.11
C LEU A 165 -4.66 -12.53 16.58
N MET A 166 -5.70 -12.09 15.86
CA MET A 166 -5.71 -12.09 14.40
C MET A 166 -4.86 -10.92 13.90
N ASP A 167 -3.84 -11.20 13.12
CA ASP A 167 -3.00 -10.23 12.43
C ASP A 167 -3.23 -10.28 10.92
N GLY A 168 -2.79 -9.26 10.19
CA GLY A 168 -3.01 -9.12 8.75
C GLY A 168 -2.10 -9.98 7.88
N SER A 169 -1.17 -9.34 7.22
CA SER A 169 -0.13 -10.01 6.42
C SER A 169 1.11 -10.32 7.27
N PRO A 170 1.75 -11.48 7.06
CA PRO A 170 3.04 -11.76 7.71
C PRO A 170 4.18 -10.83 7.23
N SER A 171 3.95 -10.04 6.18
CA SER A 171 4.90 -9.03 5.68
C SER A 171 4.77 -7.67 6.37
N TYR A 172 3.74 -7.46 7.20
CA TYR A 172 3.62 -6.22 7.99
C TYR A 172 4.66 -6.17 9.09
N VAL A 173 5.19 -4.99 9.33
CA VAL A 173 6.10 -4.74 10.46
C VAL A 173 5.25 -4.48 11.70
N THR A 174 5.00 -5.53 12.50
CA THR A 174 4.20 -5.45 13.72
C THR A 174 4.99 -5.90 14.96
N ASN A 175 4.58 -5.41 16.12
CA ASN A 175 5.14 -5.77 17.42
C ASN A 175 4.31 -6.85 18.14
N ASP A 176 3.30 -7.42 17.49
CA ASP A 176 2.27 -8.23 18.13
C ASP A 176 2.80 -9.50 18.79
N LYS A 177 3.75 -10.19 18.13
CA LYS A 177 4.39 -11.37 18.75
C LYS A 177 5.20 -11.01 19.99
N ALA A 178 5.92 -9.88 19.94
CA ALA A 178 6.69 -9.40 21.08
C ALA A 178 5.76 -8.98 22.24
N LEU A 179 4.68 -8.26 21.92
CA LEU A 179 3.65 -7.86 22.89
C LEU A 179 3.02 -9.08 23.58
N VAL A 180 2.56 -10.07 22.82
CA VAL A 180 1.99 -11.31 23.38
C VAL A 180 2.98 -11.98 24.33
N ASN A 181 4.24 -12.11 23.93
CA ASN A 181 5.27 -12.79 24.72
C ASN A 181 5.69 -11.97 25.95
N ASN A 182 5.97 -10.68 25.79
CA ASN A 182 6.53 -9.85 26.87
C ASN A 182 5.48 -9.40 27.89
N LEU A 183 4.19 -9.43 27.51
CA LEU A 183 3.06 -9.23 28.43
C LEU A 183 2.55 -10.55 29.04
N ASP A 184 3.20 -11.68 28.74
CA ASP A 184 2.86 -13.04 29.23
C ASP A 184 1.40 -13.41 28.99
N LEU A 185 0.88 -13.11 27.79
CA LEU A 185 -0.51 -13.37 27.43
C LEU A 185 -0.69 -14.78 26.88
N ASN A 186 -1.77 -15.46 27.30
CA ASN A 186 -2.16 -16.77 26.79
C ASN A 186 -2.82 -16.65 25.40
N TYR A 187 -2.12 -16.02 24.46
CA TYR A 187 -2.57 -15.78 23.09
C TYR A 187 -1.57 -16.30 22.06
N GLN A 188 -2.08 -16.53 20.85
CA GLN A 188 -1.30 -16.87 19.68
C GLN A 188 -1.62 -15.85 18.58
N VAL A 189 -0.56 -15.24 18.01
CA VAL A 189 -0.71 -14.41 16.80
C VAL A 189 -0.94 -15.33 15.61
N VAL A 190 -2.07 -15.12 14.92
CA VAL A 190 -2.46 -15.88 13.72
C VAL A 190 -2.66 -14.92 12.57
N PHE A 191 -1.86 -15.08 11.52
CA PHE A 191 -1.93 -14.23 10.35
C PHE A 191 -3.07 -14.64 9.41
N ALA A 192 -3.90 -13.70 9.02
CA ALA A 192 -4.93 -13.90 7.99
C ALA A 192 -4.34 -14.06 6.58
N GLY A 193 -3.06 -13.70 6.41
CA GLY A 193 -2.32 -13.80 5.17
C GLY A 193 -2.40 -12.56 4.28
N SER A 194 -3.44 -11.74 4.43
CA SER A 194 -3.60 -10.44 3.77
C SER A 194 -4.64 -9.59 4.49
N GLU A 195 -4.62 -8.27 4.26
CA GLU A 195 -5.66 -7.37 4.77
C GLU A 195 -7.07 -7.78 4.26
N ALA A 196 -7.19 -8.13 2.99
CA ALA A 196 -8.48 -8.54 2.41
C ALA A 196 -9.05 -9.80 3.08
N ALA A 197 -8.19 -10.77 3.42
CA ALA A 197 -8.59 -11.96 4.17
C ALA A 197 -8.99 -11.61 5.61
N GLN A 198 -8.23 -10.74 6.27
CA GLN A 198 -8.53 -10.25 7.61
C GLN A 198 -9.88 -9.51 7.65
N ILE A 199 -10.13 -8.59 6.71
CA ILE A 199 -11.43 -7.90 6.57
C ILE A 199 -12.57 -8.91 6.42
N THR A 200 -12.36 -9.94 5.61
CA THR A 200 -13.37 -10.99 5.40
C THR A 200 -13.69 -11.73 6.69
N GLN A 201 -12.67 -12.13 7.46
CA GLN A 201 -12.84 -12.80 8.74
C GLN A 201 -13.51 -11.88 9.78
N ILE A 202 -13.08 -10.62 9.90
CA ILE A 202 -13.69 -9.63 10.79
C ILE A 202 -15.18 -9.45 10.47
N LYS A 203 -15.53 -9.28 9.18
CA LYS A 203 -16.93 -9.14 8.74
C LYS A 203 -17.75 -10.39 9.04
N GLN A 204 -17.16 -11.58 8.87
CA GLN A 204 -17.83 -12.83 9.18
C GLN A 204 -18.09 -12.98 10.68
N PHE A 205 -17.08 -12.78 11.53
CA PHE A 205 -17.24 -12.83 12.99
C PHE A 205 -18.26 -11.81 13.48
N ALA A 206 -18.22 -10.59 12.96
CA ALA A 206 -19.18 -9.55 13.31
C ALA A 206 -20.63 -9.94 12.91
N LYS A 207 -20.83 -10.54 11.74
CA LYS A 207 -22.15 -11.02 11.29
C LYS A 207 -22.69 -12.14 12.15
N GLU A 208 -21.81 -13.00 12.67
CA GLU A 208 -22.14 -14.13 13.54
C GLU A 208 -22.17 -13.75 15.03
N GLU A 209 -21.94 -12.47 15.36
CA GLU A 209 -21.77 -11.96 16.72
C GLU A 209 -20.73 -12.73 17.55
N LYS A 210 -19.74 -13.32 16.88
CA LYS A 210 -18.62 -14.02 17.52
C LYS A 210 -17.59 -13.03 18.00
N PRO A 211 -17.04 -13.19 19.22
CA PRO A 211 -15.96 -12.35 19.69
C PRO A 211 -14.66 -12.64 18.90
N PHE A 212 -13.85 -11.60 18.71
CA PHE A 212 -12.51 -11.70 18.18
C PHE A 212 -11.59 -10.66 18.83
N LEU A 213 -10.29 -10.90 18.79
CA LEU A 213 -9.23 -9.92 19.06
C LEU A 213 -8.40 -9.80 17.80
N THR A 214 -8.20 -8.59 17.31
CA THR A 214 -7.47 -8.35 16.07
C THR A 214 -6.49 -7.17 16.21
N TYR A 215 -5.29 -7.30 15.63
CA TYR A 215 -4.51 -6.18 15.16
C TYR A 215 -5.36 -5.39 14.16
N TRP A 216 -5.40 -4.08 14.28
CA TRP A 216 -6.03 -3.20 13.30
C TRP A 216 -5.40 -1.82 13.35
N TYR A 217 -5.71 -0.99 12.38
CA TYR A 217 -5.11 0.33 12.27
C TYR A 217 -6.12 1.39 11.83
N ALA A 218 -5.85 2.65 12.17
CA ALA A 218 -6.55 3.82 11.67
C ALA A 218 -5.55 4.71 10.91
N PRO A 219 -5.96 5.39 9.81
CA PRO A 219 -7.31 5.37 9.25
C PRO A 219 -7.62 4.08 8.50
N GLN A 220 -8.83 3.58 8.70
CA GLN A 220 -9.33 2.43 7.95
C GLN A 220 -10.86 2.45 7.89
N TRP A 221 -11.38 2.37 6.70
CA TRP A 221 -12.82 2.49 6.39
C TRP A 221 -13.70 1.45 7.12
N LEU A 222 -13.14 0.29 7.49
CA LEU A 222 -13.89 -0.82 8.09
C LEU A 222 -14.53 -0.45 9.43
N PHE A 223 -13.94 0.48 10.19
CA PHE A 223 -14.55 0.95 11.46
C PHE A 223 -15.97 1.50 11.29
N LYS A 224 -16.30 2.05 10.11
CA LYS A 224 -17.66 2.51 9.78
C LYS A 224 -18.65 1.37 9.54
N LYS A 225 -18.18 0.17 9.25
CA LYS A 225 -19.00 -1.01 8.94
C LYS A 225 -19.06 -2.01 10.10
N VAL A 226 -17.93 -2.19 10.77
CA VAL A 226 -17.79 -3.06 11.94
C VAL A 226 -17.23 -2.21 13.08
N PRO A 227 -18.09 -1.73 13.99
CA PRO A 227 -17.63 -1.00 15.15
C PRO A 227 -16.75 -1.87 16.04
N MET A 228 -15.52 -1.41 16.26
CA MET A 228 -14.53 -2.07 17.12
C MET A 228 -14.09 -1.10 18.23
N THR A 229 -13.75 -1.67 19.37
CA THR A 229 -13.26 -0.94 20.56
C THR A 229 -11.82 -1.35 20.79
N GLU A 230 -10.96 -0.37 20.99
CA GLU A 230 -9.54 -0.60 21.22
C GLU A 230 -9.29 -1.21 22.60
N VAL A 231 -8.35 -2.13 22.67
CA VAL A 231 -7.80 -2.71 23.90
C VAL A 231 -6.65 -1.82 24.36
N LYS A 232 -6.77 -1.27 25.55
CA LYS A 232 -5.75 -0.44 26.15
C LYS A 232 -4.52 -1.30 26.50
N LEU A 233 -3.46 -1.13 25.72
CA LEU A 233 -2.13 -1.70 25.97
C LEU A 233 -1.33 -0.83 26.97
N PRO A 234 -0.18 -1.31 27.49
CA PRO A 234 0.71 -0.44 28.28
C PRO A 234 1.10 0.81 27.47
N ALA A 235 1.05 1.97 28.10
CA ALA A 235 1.25 3.24 27.40
C ALA A 235 2.59 3.29 26.65
N TYR A 236 2.57 3.80 25.42
CA TYR A 236 3.79 4.11 24.68
C TYR A 236 4.66 5.12 25.43
N LYS A 237 5.95 4.91 25.37
CA LYS A 237 6.98 5.85 25.81
C LYS A 237 8.09 5.82 24.76
N GLU A 238 8.63 6.96 24.45
CA GLU A 238 9.70 7.08 23.47
C GLU A 238 10.82 6.06 23.73
N GLY A 239 11.17 5.29 22.69
CA GLY A 239 12.19 4.25 22.73
C GLY A 239 11.75 2.92 23.34
N CYS A 240 10.49 2.75 23.77
CA CYS A 240 10.03 1.48 24.32
C CYS A 240 9.90 0.36 23.29
N ASP A 241 9.96 0.72 22.02
CA ASP A 241 9.91 -0.13 20.83
C ASP A 241 11.26 -0.21 20.09
N ALA A 242 12.33 0.38 20.63
CA ALA A 242 13.64 0.41 20.01
C ALA A 242 14.30 -0.98 19.84
N ASP A 243 13.96 -1.94 20.70
CA ASP A 243 14.38 -3.33 20.55
C ASP A 243 13.14 -4.19 20.23
N PRO A 244 12.93 -4.60 18.96
CA PRO A 244 11.74 -5.35 18.55
C PRO A 244 11.45 -6.60 19.36
N ALA A 245 12.47 -7.23 19.96
CA ALA A 245 12.30 -8.41 20.80
C ALA A 245 11.76 -8.11 22.20
N LYS A 246 11.86 -6.86 22.66
CA LYS A 246 11.51 -6.44 24.01
C LYS A 246 10.29 -5.54 24.10
N VAL A 247 9.63 -5.30 22.99
CA VAL A 247 8.44 -4.43 22.95
C VAL A 247 7.36 -4.95 23.89
N ALA A 248 6.93 -4.09 24.81
CA ALA A 248 5.85 -4.34 25.77
C ALA A 248 4.98 -3.10 25.99
N CYS A 249 4.94 -2.19 25.00
CA CYS A 249 4.16 -0.96 25.02
C CYS A 249 3.31 -0.84 23.75
N ALA A 250 2.24 -0.03 23.82
CA ALA A 250 1.38 0.28 22.69
C ALA A 250 2.16 0.87 21.51
N TYR A 251 1.58 0.81 20.34
CA TYR A 251 2.09 1.49 19.16
C TYR A 251 1.99 3.02 19.32
N PRO A 252 2.93 3.79 18.74
CA PRO A 252 2.82 5.25 18.72
C PRO A 252 1.71 5.71 17.77
N HIS A 253 1.31 6.98 17.92
CA HIS A 253 0.64 7.70 16.83
C HIS A 253 1.71 8.20 15.85
N THR A 254 1.61 7.79 14.59
CA THR A 254 2.65 8.02 13.59
C THR A 254 2.13 8.93 12.49
N PRO A 255 2.60 10.20 12.37
CA PRO A 255 2.37 10.98 11.17
C PRO A 255 2.97 10.24 9.96
N LEU A 256 2.11 9.81 9.03
CA LEU A 256 2.56 9.04 7.88
C LEU A 256 3.39 9.91 6.95
N GLN A 257 4.55 9.38 6.51
CA GLN A 257 5.53 10.11 5.73
C GLN A 257 5.60 9.60 4.29
N LYS A 258 6.07 10.46 3.41
CA LYS A 258 6.43 10.13 2.03
C LYS A 258 7.93 10.18 1.87
N TYR A 259 8.48 9.30 1.03
CA TYR A 259 9.90 9.28 0.71
C TYR A 259 10.11 9.19 -0.79
N LEU A 260 11.12 9.91 -1.30
CA LEU A 260 11.48 9.95 -2.71
C LEU A 260 12.93 9.52 -2.88
N ASN A 261 13.22 8.86 -4.00
CA ASN A 261 14.59 8.68 -4.45
C ASN A 261 15.26 10.07 -4.61
N ALA A 262 16.50 10.24 -4.16
CA ALA A 262 17.16 11.53 -4.13
C ALA A 262 17.34 12.15 -5.53
N ASP A 263 17.76 11.34 -6.52
CA ASP A 263 17.96 11.82 -7.90
C ASP A 263 16.61 12.19 -8.55
N PHE A 264 15.56 11.44 -8.26
CA PHE A 264 14.22 11.79 -8.68
C PHE A 264 13.72 13.07 -8.02
N ALA A 265 13.94 13.23 -6.73
CA ALA A 265 13.53 14.43 -5.98
C ALA A 265 14.17 15.70 -6.52
N GLU A 266 15.38 15.61 -7.09
CA GLU A 266 16.13 16.71 -7.71
C GLU A 266 15.71 16.92 -9.18
N SER A 267 15.66 15.84 -9.97
CA SER A 267 15.50 15.89 -11.43
C SER A 267 14.10 15.59 -11.94
N GLY A 268 13.16 15.15 -11.09
CA GLY A 268 11.81 14.71 -11.46
C GLY A 268 10.83 15.83 -11.83
N GLY A 269 11.25 17.09 -11.70
CA GLY A 269 10.50 18.25 -12.16
C GLY A 269 9.12 18.38 -11.49
N LYS A 270 8.07 18.52 -12.31
CA LYS A 270 6.69 18.68 -11.80
C LYS A 270 6.19 17.45 -11.05
N ALA A 271 6.59 16.24 -11.46
CA ALA A 271 6.17 15.01 -10.79
C ALA A 271 6.75 14.94 -9.37
N ALA A 272 8.04 15.24 -9.18
CA ALA A 272 8.66 15.25 -7.87
C ALA A 272 8.04 16.31 -6.95
N ARG A 273 7.74 17.52 -7.47
CA ARG A 273 7.04 18.56 -6.70
C ARG A 273 5.65 18.08 -6.29
N PHE A 274 4.85 17.61 -7.24
CA PHE A 274 3.52 17.08 -6.99
C PHE A 274 3.52 16.02 -5.87
N LEU A 275 4.43 15.04 -5.93
CA LEU A 275 4.49 13.99 -4.92
C LEU A 275 4.91 14.52 -3.53
N LYS A 276 5.72 15.57 -3.46
CA LYS A 276 6.02 16.26 -2.20
C LYS A 276 4.81 17.03 -1.67
N ASP A 277 4.05 17.69 -2.55
CA ASP A 277 2.89 18.51 -2.20
C ASP A 277 1.62 17.67 -1.97
N PHE A 278 1.58 16.41 -2.42
CA PHE A 278 0.48 15.48 -2.20
C PHE A 278 0.24 15.30 -0.70
N ASN A 279 -0.90 15.81 -0.23
CA ASN A 279 -1.26 15.83 1.19
C ASN A 279 -2.78 15.89 1.31
N TRP A 280 -3.39 14.93 1.97
CA TRP A 280 -4.83 14.83 2.11
C TRP A 280 -5.29 14.44 3.51
N THR A 281 -6.58 14.41 3.75
CA THR A 281 -7.14 14.08 5.07
C THR A 281 -7.34 12.59 5.24
N THR A 282 -7.50 12.17 6.49
CA THR A 282 -7.95 10.82 6.86
C THR A 282 -9.25 10.43 6.17
N GLU A 283 -10.17 11.38 6.03
CA GLU A 283 -11.49 11.19 5.39
C GLU A 283 -11.32 10.91 3.90
N ASP A 284 -10.46 11.65 3.21
CA ASP A 284 -10.16 11.46 1.79
C ASP A 284 -9.57 10.06 1.52
N GLN A 285 -8.57 9.65 2.31
CA GLN A 285 -7.97 8.32 2.18
C GLN A 285 -8.99 7.21 2.44
N ASN A 286 -9.81 7.36 3.47
CA ASN A 286 -10.87 6.39 3.80
C ASN A 286 -11.95 6.32 2.72
N GLU A 287 -12.29 7.43 2.06
CA GLU A 287 -13.25 7.44 0.95
C GLU A 287 -12.73 6.60 -0.21
N VAL A 288 -11.51 6.84 -0.67
CA VAL A 288 -10.91 6.07 -1.79
C VAL A 288 -10.70 4.61 -1.39
N SER A 289 -10.25 4.35 -0.17
CA SER A 289 -10.09 2.99 0.36
C SER A 289 -11.41 2.21 0.39
N LEU A 290 -12.52 2.86 0.77
CA LEU A 290 -13.87 2.26 0.74
C LEU A 290 -14.28 1.91 -0.70
N LEU A 291 -14.02 2.80 -1.66
CA LEU A 291 -14.34 2.57 -3.07
C LEU A 291 -13.61 1.33 -3.60
N ILE A 292 -12.33 1.19 -3.26
CA ILE A 292 -11.52 0.04 -3.70
C ILE A 292 -11.93 -1.24 -2.95
N ALA A 293 -11.90 -1.22 -1.62
CA ALA A 293 -11.99 -2.44 -0.82
C ALA A 293 -13.43 -2.96 -0.62
N ASP A 294 -14.43 -2.08 -0.48
CA ASP A 294 -15.83 -2.46 -0.23
C ASP A 294 -16.69 -2.41 -1.50
N GLN A 295 -16.58 -1.33 -2.28
CA GLN A 295 -17.36 -1.16 -3.52
C GLN A 295 -16.73 -1.87 -4.74
N LYS A 296 -15.50 -2.41 -4.58
CA LYS A 296 -14.80 -3.20 -5.60
C LYS A 296 -14.53 -2.44 -6.91
N LEU A 297 -14.41 -1.12 -6.83
CA LEU A 297 -13.94 -0.34 -7.97
C LEU A 297 -12.45 -0.64 -8.20
N SER A 298 -12.01 -0.54 -9.45
CA SER A 298 -10.58 -0.52 -9.74
C SER A 298 -9.93 0.70 -9.09
N PRO A 299 -8.62 0.64 -8.76
CA PRO A 299 -7.91 1.80 -8.23
C PRO A 299 -8.08 3.06 -9.09
N GLU A 300 -8.06 2.93 -10.40
CA GLU A 300 -8.26 4.03 -11.35
C GLU A 300 -9.68 4.62 -11.26
N GLU A 301 -10.72 3.78 -11.24
CA GLU A 301 -12.11 4.25 -11.10
C GLU A 301 -12.35 4.94 -9.76
N ALA A 302 -11.79 4.39 -8.67
CA ALA A 302 -11.87 4.98 -7.35
C ALA A 302 -11.18 6.34 -7.30
N ALA A 303 -9.95 6.42 -7.84
CA ALA A 303 -9.20 7.67 -7.94
C ALA A 303 -9.93 8.72 -8.79
N LYS A 304 -10.43 8.31 -9.97
CA LYS A 304 -11.22 9.20 -10.83
C LYS A 304 -12.41 9.80 -10.08
N LYS A 305 -13.17 8.96 -9.38
CA LYS A 305 -14.37 9.39 -8.66
C LYS A 305 -14.05 10.42 -7.56
N TRP A 306 -12.97 10.19 -6.81
CA TRP A 306 -12.52 11.12 -5.80
C TRP A 306 -12.00 12.43 -6.44
N VAL A 307 -11.16 12.35 -7.47
CA VAL A 307 -10.59 13.50 -8.17
C VAL A 307 -11.69 14.40 -8.77
N ASP A 308 -12.73 13.81 -9.35
CA ASP A 308 -13.86 14.56 -9.93
C ASP A 308 -14.63 15.35 -8.85
N GLY A 309 -14.66 14.85 -7.59
CA GLY A 309 -15.36 15.48 -6.48
C GLY A 309 -14.54 16.46 -5.63
N HIS A 310 -13.20 16.43 -5.72
CA HIS A 310 -12.30 17.11 -4.78
C HIS A 310 -11.30 18.06 -5.47
N GLU A 311 -11.73 18.73 -6.52
CA GLU A 311 -10.83 19.60 -7.33
C GLU A 311 -10.14 20.68 -6.50
N SER A 312 -10.81 21.26 -5.52
CA SER A 312 -10.23 22.27 -4.62
C SER A 312 -9.07 21.74 -3.80
N THR A 313 -9.06 20.45 -3.47
CA THR A 313 -8.00 19.80 -2.69
C THR A 313 -6.77 19.55 -3.57
N TRP A 314 -6.91 18.78 -4.64
CA TRP A 314 -5.75 18.34 -5.40
C TRP A 314 -5.17 19.41 -6.34
N ARG A 315 -5.93 20.46 -6.69
CA ARG A 315 -5.43 21.53 -7.59
C ARG A 315 -4.21 22.24 -6.98
N ALA A 316 -4.16 22.40 -5.66
CA ALA A 316 -3.04 22.99 -4.96
C ALA A 316 -1.74 22.19 -5.10
N TRP A 317 -1.81 20.88 -5.29
CA TRP A 317 -0.65 20.00 -5.43
C TRP A 317 0.02 20.07 -6.82
N LEU A 318 -0.66 20.70 -7.80
CA LEU A 318 -0.17 20.78 -9.18
C LEU A 318 0.54 22.11 -9.48
N SER A 319 0.66 23.02 -8.51
CA SER A 319 1.21 24.37 -8.67
C SER A 319 2.75 24.44 -8.80
#